data_e07144f9fbce0c3541463f79db60120b
#
_entry.id   e07144f9fbce0c3541463f79db60120b
#
_cell.length_a   1.000
_cell.length_b   1.000
_cell.length_c   1.000
_cell.angle_alpha   90.00
_cell.angle_beta   90.00
_cell.angle_gamma   90.00
#
_symmetry.space_group_name_H-M   'P 1'
#
loop_
_entity.id
_entity.type
_entity.pdbx_description
1 polymer ?
#
loop_
_entity_poly.entity_id
_entity_poly.type
_entity_poly.pdbx_seq_one_letter_code
_entity_poly.pdbx_strand_id
1 'polypeptide(L)'
;KISAIEQFKGGQSNPTYKIITDKKNLVLRRKPPGKLLPSAHAVDREYKVITALYETDVAVPKTYGLCEDQDVAGTTFFVMDFLDGDLFWDPMIPSVSKEDRIQIYKNKNDTLVKLHCVDYKKIGLEDYGKPGNYVARQVARWSKQYRASETDNIEAMNNLIEWLPQNIPDDDETTIVHGDYRLDNMILKDNKVMGLSLIHISEPT
;
A
#
# COMPACT_ATOMS: atom_id res chain seq x y z
N LYS A 1 -8.24 -25.23 -14.64
CA LYS A 1 -6.87 -25.52 -15.09
C LYS A 1 -6.14 -24.19 -15.34
N ILE A 2 -4.84 -24.09 -15.02
CA ILE A 2 -4.03 -22.92 -15.40
C ILE A 2 -3.69 -23.05 -16.87
N SER A 3 -3.95 -22.01 -17.67
CA SER A 3 -3.65 -21.95 -19.08
C SER A 3 -2.41 -21.10 -19.40
N ALA A 4 -2.15 -20.04 -18.62
CA ALA A 4 -0.96 -19.21 -18.75
C ALA A 4 -0.63 -18.48 -17.44
N ILE A 5 0.63 -18.05 -17.33
CA ILE A 5 1.12 -17.15 -16.26
C ILE A 5 1.90 -16.05 -16.95
N GLU A 6 1.49 -14.80 -16.69
CA GLU A 6 2.08 -13.60 -17.29
C GLU A 6 2.59 -12.67 -16.18
N GLN A 7 3.83 -12.22 -16.29
CA GLN A 7 4.37 -11.24 -15.35
C GLN A 7 3.91 -9.82 -15.73
N PHE A 8 3.41 -9.05 -14.77
CA PHE A 8 3.12 -7.63 -14.99
C PHE A 8 4.42 -6.85 -15.22
N LYS A 9 4.42 -6.04 -16.28
CA LYS A 9 5.51 -5.09 -16.57
C LYS A 9 5.23 -3.81 -15.79
N GLY A 10 5.86 -3.63 -14.65
CA GLY A 10 5.67 -2.48 -13.77
C GLY A 10 5.47 -2.93 -12.32
N GLY A 11 5.81 -2.05 -11.38
CA GLY A 11 5.82 -2.39 -9.96
C GLY A 11 7.20 -2.88 -9.52
N GLN A 12 8.01 -1.95 -8.98
CA GLN A 12 9.42 -2.22 -8.68
C GLN A 12 9.66 -3.02 -7.41
N SER A 13 8.62 -3.24 -6.58
CA SER A 13 8.84 -3.76 -5.23
C SER A 13 8.70 -5.28 -5.15
N ASN A 14 7.58 -5.85 -5.61
CA ASN A 14 7.30 -7.29 -5.49
C ASN A 14 6.88 -7.87 -6.85
N PRO A 15 7.53 -8.95 -7.34
CA PRO A 15 7.11 -9.61 -8.58
C PRO A 15 5.64 -10.05 -8.51
N THR A 16 4.87 -9.60 -9.47
CA THR A 16 3.43 -9.84 -9.54
C THR A 16 3.09 -10.50 -10.87
N TYR A 17 2.26 -11.54 -10.84
CA TYR A 17 1.92 -12.37 -12.00
C TYR A 17 0.40 -12.49 -12.12
N LYS A 18 -0.09 -12.42 -13.36
CA LYS A 18 -1.46 -12.79 -13.71
C LYS A 18 -1.49 -14.29 -14.00
N ILE A 19 -2.35 -15.01 -13.30
CA ILE A 19 -2.62 -16.42 -13.55
C ILE A 19 -3.94 -16.51 -14.31
N ILE A 20 -3.86 -16.99 -15.54
CA ILE A 20 -5.03 -17.17 -16.42
C ILE A 20 -5.54 -18.59 -16.26
N THR A 21 -6.82 -18.72 -15.89
CA THR A 21 -7.47 -20.02 -15.75
C THR A 21 -8.75 -20.09 -16.57
N ASP A 22 -9.28 -21.29 -16.72
CA ASP A 22 -10.56 -21.57 -17.42
C ASP A 22 -11.79 -20.99 -16.69
N LYS A 23 -11.68 -20.62 -15.42
CA LYS A 23 -12.78 -20.08 -14.62
C LYS A 23 -12.68 -18.59 -14.39
N LYS A 24 -11.51 -18.11 -13.98
CA LYS A 24 -11.25 -16.69 -13.70
C LYS A 24 -9.75 -16.42 -13.69
N ASN A 25 -9.39 -15.16 -13.85
CA ASN A 25 -8.01 -14.73 -13.68
C ASN A 25 -7.72 -14.44 -12.20
N LEU A 26 -6.49 -14.73 -11.79
CA LEU A 26 -5.99 -14.48 -10.44
C LEU A 26 -4.68 -13.68 -10.52
N VAL A 27 -4.29 -13.10 -9.40
CA VAL A 27 -2.99 -12.46 -9.24
C VAL A 27 -2.20 -13.23 -8.19
N LEU A 28 -0.96 -13.59 -8.53
CA LEU A 28 0.03 -14.10 -7.60
C LEU A 28 1.05 -13.01 -7.34
N ARG A 29 1.28 -12.69 -6.07
CA ARG A 29 2.27 -11.70 -5.64
C ARG A 29 3.26 -12.33 -4.69
N ARG A 30 4.56 -12.20 -4.99
CA ARG A 30 5.62 -12.89 -4.25
C ARG A 30 6.73 -11.94 -3.79
N LYS A 31 7.47 -12.33 -2.76
CA LYS A 31 8.72 -11.67 -2.40
C LYS A 31 9.75 -11.84 -3.53
N PRO A 32 10.61 -10.84 -3.82
CA PRO A 32 11.73 -11.04 -4.72
C PRO A 32 12.67 -12.12 -4.18
N PRO A 33 13.39 -12.84 -5.04
CA PRO A 33 14.42 -13.77 -4.60
C PRO A 33 15.64 -13.02 -4.04
N GLY A 34 16.36 -13.65 -3.11
CA GLY A 34 17.61 -13.12 -2.55
C GLY A 34 17.50 -12.57 -1.14
N LYS A 35 18.61 -11.99 -0.65
CA LYS A 35 18.66 -11.36 0.68
C LYS A 35 18.01 -9.98 0.62
N LEU A 36 16.91 -9.84 1.32
CA LEU A 36 16.13 -8.59 1.41
C LEU A 36 16.47 -7.84 2.71
N LEU A 37 16.33 -6.52 2.68
CA LEU A 37 16.40 -5.72 3.90
C LEU A 37 15.24 -6.08 4.84
N PRO A 38 15.44 -6.09 6.15
CA PRO A 38 14.36 -6.29 7.11
C PRO A 38 13.20 -5.33 6.82
N SER A 39 11.97 -5.82 6.85
CA SER A 39 10.73 -5.10 6.53
C SER A 39 10.52 -4.68 5.06
N ALA A 40 11.51 -4.83 4.18
CA ALA A 40 11.29 -4.65 2.74
C ALA A 40 10.52 -5.85 2.17
N HIS A 41 9.58 -5.55 1.26
CA HIS A 41 8.85 -6.60 0.51
C HIS A 41 8.01 -7.57 1.37
N ALA A 42 7.37 -7.06 2.42
CA ALA A 42 6.59 -7.86 3.37
C ALA A 42 5.22 -8.27 2.78
N VAL A 43 5.19 -9.24 1.86
CA VAL A 43 3.94 -9.74 1.23
C VAL A 43 3.00 -10.41 2.23
N ASP A 44 3.52 -10.94 3.32
CA ASP A 44 2.77 -11.47 4.46
C ASP A 44 1.96 -10.36 5.17
N ARG A 45 2.57 -9.19 5.37
CA ARG A 45 1.87 -8.02 5.93
C ARG A 45 0.83 -7.47 4.95
N GLU A 46 1.16 -7.41 3.66
CA GLU A 46 0.23 -7.00 2.60
C GLU A 46 -0.98 -7.95 2.55
N TYR A 47 -0.75 -9.26 2.57
CA TYR A 47 -1.82 -10.26 2.64
C TYR A 47 -2.72 -10.07 3.88
N LYS A 48 -2.12 -9.87 5.06
CA LYS A 48 -2.87 -9.68 6.33
C LYS A 48 -3.83 -8.49 6.22
N VAL A 49 -3.37 -7.36 5.74
CA VAL A 49 -4.19 -6.15 5.69
C VAL A 49 -5.24 -6.20 4.58
N ILE A 50 -4.92 -6.71 3.38
CA ILE A 50 -5.91 -6.91 2.31
C ILE A 50 -7.03 -7.85 2.80
N THR A 51 -6.67 -8.96 3.44
CA THR A 51 -7.63 -9.93 3.97
C THR A 51 -8.55 -9.30 5.02
N ALA A 52 -7.98 -8.52 5.94
CA ALA A 52 -8.75 -7.85 6.98
C ALA A 52 -9.69 -6.77 6.43
N LEU A 53 -9.26 -6.02 5.40
CA LEU A 53 -10.07 -4.96 4.78
C LEU A 53 -11.17 -5.51 3.87
N TYR A 54 -11.07 -6.75 3.40
CA TYR A 54 -12.04 -7.31 2.43
C TYR A 54 -13.49 -7.31 2.94
N GLU A 55 -13.71 -7.47 4.24
CA GLU A 55 -15.04 -7.45 4.86
C GLU A 55 -15.49 -6.04 5.28
N THR A 56 -14.82 -4.98 4.78
CA THR A 56 -15.15 -3.58 5.04
C THR A 56 -15.64 -2.88 3.77
N ASP A 57 -15.97 -1.58 3.87
CA ASP A 57 -16.35 -0.75 2.72
C ASP A 57 -15.14 -0.30 1.87
N VAL A 58 -13.93 -0.71 2.22
CA VAL A 58 -12.71 -0.39 1.46
C VAL A 58 -12.57 -1.35 0.29
N ALA A 59 -12.44 -0.80 -0.91
CA ALA A 59 -12.26 -1.59 -2.11
C ALA A 59 -10.87 -2.25 -2.13
N VAL A 60 -10.83 -3.57 -1.95
CA VAL A 60 -9.62 -4.41 -2.04
C VAL A 60 -9.94 -5.72 -2.73
N PRO A 61 -8.97 -6.39 -3.38
CA PRO A 61 -9.19 -7.70 -3.98
C PRO A 61 -9.41 -8.77 -2.90
N LYS A 62 -10.23 -9.77 -3.20
CA LYS A 62 -10.35 -10.97 -2.34
C LYS A 62 -9.04 -11.75 -2.37
N THR A 63 -8.51 -12.08 -1.21
CA THR A 63 -7.37 -12.99 -1.04
C THR A 63 -7.82 -14.44 -0.90
N TYR A 64 -6.98 -15.40 -1.33
CA TYR A 64 -7.28 -16.83 -1.30
C TYR A 64 -6.38 -17.62 -0.36
N GLY A 65 -5.14 -17.19 -0.20
CA GLY A 65 -4.20 -17.84 0.70
C GLY A 65 -2.81 -17.25 0.60
N LEU A 66 -2.09 -17.34 1.72
CA LEU A 66 -0.66 -17.05 1.83
C LEU A 66 0.09 -18.39 1.88
N CYS A 67 1.14 -18.50 1.09
CA CYS A 67 2.05 -19.64 1.10
C CYS A 67 3.44 -19.18 1.56
N GLU A 68 3.91 -19.68 2.68
CA GLU A 68 5.22 -19.38 3.25
C GLU A 68 6.22 -20.50 2.96
N ASP A 69 5.74 -21.64 2.41
CA ASP A 69 6.57 -22.75 2.02
C ASP A 69 7.40 -22.41 0.78
N GLN A 70 8.71 -22.36 0.98
CA GLN A 70 9.67 -22.02 -0.08
C GLN A 70 9.80 -23.12 -1.14
N ASP A 71 9.45 -24.37 -0.82
CA ASP A 71 9.54 -25.48 -1.77
C ASP A 71 8.49 -25.39 -2.89
N VAL A 72 7.41 -24.63 -2.65
CA VAL A 72 6.33 -24.44 -3.63
C VAL A 72 6.72 -23.49 -4.77
N ALA A 73 7.25 -22.31 -4.44
CA ALA A 73 7.57 -21.27 -5.43
C ALA A 73 8.86 -20.50 -5.14
N GLY A 74 9.75 -21.07 -4.34
CA GLY A 74 11.05 -20.50 -4.01
C GLY A 74 11.02 -19.31 -3.05
N THR A 75 9.84 -18.82 -2.65
CA THR A 75 9.68 -17.69 -1.74
C THR A 75 8.22 -17.55 -1.29
N THR A 76 7.99 -16.80 -0.22
CA THR A 76 6.64 -16.46 0.26
C THR A 76 5.84 -15.74 -0.83
N PHE A 77 4.59 -16.15 -1.05
CA PHE A 77 3.66 -15.51 -1.96
C PHE A 77 2.21 -15.61 -1.46
N PHE A 78 1.33 -14.78 -2.01
CA PHE A 78 -0.10 -14.94 -1.84
C PHE A 78 -0.85 -14.82 -3.17
N VAL A 79 -2.09 -15.30 -3.17
CA VAL A 79 -2.98 -15.28 -4.33
C VAL A 79 -4.22 -14.46 -3.99
N MET A 80 -4.64 -13.62 -4.96
CA MET A 80 -5.82 -12.77 -4.85
C MET A 80 -6.58 -12.70 -6.17
N ASP A 81 -7.77 -12.10 -6.18
CA ASP A 81 -8.52 -11.83 -7.40
C ASP A 81 -7.74 -10.89 -8.33
N PHE A 82 -7.85 -11.17 -9.63
CA PHE A 82 -7.50 -10.20 -10.67
C PHE A 82 -8.67 -9.23 -10.85
N LEU A 83 -8.42 -7.97 -10.63
CA LEU A 83 -9.38 -6.90 -10.87
C LEU A 83 -9.18 -6.36 -12.29
N ASP A 84 -10.23 -6.44 -13.10
CA ASP A 84 -10.24 -5.95 -14.47
C ASP A 84 -10.68 -4.48 -14.49
N GLY A 85 -9.72 -3.57 -14.70
CA GLY A 85 -9.95 -2.12 -14.69
C GLY A 85 -8.74 -1.34 -15.19
N ASP A 86 -8.89 -0.03 -15.20
CA ASP A 86 -7.90 0.93 -15.66
C ASP A 86 -6.93 1.31 -14.55
N LEU A 87 -5.68 1.55 -14.92
CA LEU A 87 -4.62 2.04 -14.05
C LEU A 87 -4.04 3.32 -14.67
N PHE A 88 -4.07 4.41 -13.92
CA PHE A 88 -3.61 5.71 -14.41
C PHE A 88 -2.27 6.10 -13.78
N TRP A 89 -1.23 6.15 -14.62
CA TRP A 89 0.10 6.57 -14.21
C TRP A 89 0.23 8.10 -14.15
N ASP A 90 -0.44 8.80 -15.09
CA ASP A 90 -0.47 10.26 -15.11
C ASP A 90 -1.63 10.78 -14.25
N PRO A 91 -1.35 11.52 -13.16
CA PRO A 91 -2.40 12.08 -12.31
C PRO A 91 -3.28 13.11 -13.03
N MET A 92 -2.85 13.66 -14.15
CA MET A 92 -3.69 14.56 -14.98
C MET A 92 -4.78 13.81 -15.74
N ILE A 93 -4.63 12.50 -15.91
CA ILE A 93 -5.56 11.61 -16.61
C ILE A 93 -6.07 12.23 -17.93
N PRO A 94 -5.16 12.53 -18.89
CA PRO A 94 -5.54 13.24 -20.12
C PRO A 94 -6.47 12.43 -21.04
N SER A 95 -6.56 11.12 -20.81
CA SER A 95 -7.38 10.19 -21.61
C SER A 95 -8.88 10.23 -21.29
N VAL A 96 -9.31 10.91 -20.21
CA VAL A 96 -10.72 10.98 -19.81
C VAL A 96 -11.26 12.41 -19.88
N SER A 97 -12.59 12.55 -19.91
CA SER A 97 -13.26 13.85 -19.87
C SER A 97 -12.97 14.59 -18.56
N LYS A 98 -13.22 15.91 -18.54
CA LYS A 98 -13.10 16.71 -17.33
C LYS A 98 -14.07 16.24 -16.23
N GLU A 99 -15.28 15.88 -16.64
CA GLU A 99 -16.36 15.41 -15.78
C GLU A 99 -15.98 14.07 -15.13
N ASP A 100 -15.48 13.12 -15.92
CA ASP A 100 -15.00 11.82 -15.42
C ASP A 100 -13.81 11.98 -14.48
N ARG A 101 -12.87 12.87 -14.81
CA ARG A 101 -11.73 13.18 -13.94
C ARG A 101 -12.18 13.70 -12.57
N ILE A 102 -13.15 14.60 -12.54
CA ILE A 102 -13.73 15.09 -11.29
C ILE A 102 -14.34 13.93 -10.50
N GLN A 103 -15.06 13.03 -11.18
CA GLN A 103 -15.69 11.88 -10.52
C GLN A 103 -14.66 10.88 -9.99
N ILE A 104 -13.59 10.60 -10.74
CA ILE A 104 -12.47 9.75 -10.30
C ILE A 104 -11.84 10.31 -9.03
N TYR A 105 -11.52 11.61 -8.98
CA TYR A 105 -10.92 12.22 -7.80
C TYR A 105 -11.87 12.28 -6.60
N LYS A 106 -13.18 12.45 -6.79
CA LYS A 106 -14.18 12.30 -5.72
C LYS A 106 -14.17 10.86 -5.17
N ASN A 107 -14.26 9.86 -6.04
CA ASN A 107 -14.23 8.44 -5.62
C ASN A 107 -12.91 8.04 -4.96
N LYS A 108 -11.79 8.61 -5.43
CA LYS A 108 -10.49 8.47 -4.76
C LYS A 108 -10.56 9.01 -3.33
N ASN A 109 -11.08 10.22 -3.14
CA ASN A 109 -11.21 10.81 -1.81
C ASN A 109 -12.16 10.01 -0.91
N ASP A 110 -13.32 9.58 -1.42
CA ASP A 110 -14.27 8.74 -0.68
C ASP A 110 -13.64 7.41 -0.22
N THR A 111 -12.79 6.83 -1.05
CA THR A 111 -12.06 5.60 -0.71
C THR A 111 -11.04 5.84 0.40
N LEU A 112 -10.37 7.00 0.41
CA LEU A 112 -9.46 7.38 1.50
C LEU A 112 -10.22 7.56 2.82
N VAL A 113 -11.36 8.25 2.78
CA VAL A 113 -12.22 8.41 3.96
C VAL A 113 -12.65 7.05 4.51
N LYS A 114 -13.11 6.14 3.65
CA LYS A 114 -13.46 4.77 4.06
C LYS A 114 -12.30 4.07 4.74
N LEU A 115 -11.09 4.16 4.18
CA LEU A 115 -9.89 3.54 4.77
C LEU A 115 -9.58 4.11 6.16
N HIS A 116 -9.63 5.43 6.32
CA HIS A 116 -9.34 6.10 7.59
C HIS A 116 -10.43 5.87 8.65
N CYS A 117 -11.68 5.62 8.23
CA CYS A 117 -12.80 5.31 9.13
C CYS A 117 -12.89 3.84 9.55
N VAL A 118 -12.00 2.96 9.06
CA VAL A 118 -12.01 1.55 9.47
C VAL A 118 -11.62 1.42 10.94
N ASP A 119 -12.44 0.72 11.71
CA ASP A 119 -12.06 0.27 13.04
C ASP A 119 -11.04 -0.87 12.92
N TYR A 120 -9.76 -0.51 12.91
CA TYR A 120 -8.65 -1.43 12.72
C TYR A 120 -8.56 -2.50 13.82
N LYS A 121 -9.06 -2.22 15.02
CA LYS A 121 -9.11 -3.20 16.12
C LYS A 121 -10.16 -4.26 15.85
N LYS A 122 -11.35 -3.82 15.41
CA LYS A 122 -12.47 -4.74 15.10
C LYS A 122 -12.12 -5.74 13.99
N ILE A 123 -11.27 -5.37 13.04
CA ILE A 123 -10.82 -6.24 11.96
C ILE A 123 -9.51 -6.99 12.24
N GLY A 124 -9.01 -6.97 13.49
CA GLY A 124 -7.84 -7.74 13.94
C GLY A 124 -6.50 -7.17 13.45
N LEU A 125 -6.39 -5.84 13.33
CA LEU A 125 -5.16 -5.15 12.95
C LEU A 125 -4.53 -4.34 14.10
N GLU A 126 -4.91 -4.56 15.36
CA GLU A 126 -4.36 -3.87 16.51
C GLU A 126 -2.84 -4.06 16.67
N ASP A 127 -2.32 -5.24 16.27
CA ASP A 127 -0.89 -5.57 16.30
C ASP A 127 -0.17 -5.26 14.98
N TYR A 128 -0.87 -4.69 14.00
CA TYR A 128 -0.29 -4.44 12.67
C TYR A 128 0.76 -3.34 12.70
N GLY A 129 0.62 -2.36 13.58
CA GLY A 129 1.55 -1.24 13.79
C GLY A 129 1.72 -0.89 15.26
N LYS A 130 2.45 0.17 15.52
CA LYS A 130 2.64 0.73 16.87
C LYS A 130 1.77 1.98 17.01
N PRO A 131 0.61 1.91 17.68
CA PRO A 131 -0.22 3.08 17.89
C PRO A 131 0.51 4.13 18.75
N GLY A 132 0.16 5.38 18.53
CA GLY A 132 0.68 6.52 19.29
C GLY A 132 2.08 6.99 18.92
N ASN A 133 2.35 8.27 19.15
CA ASN A 133 3.67 8.90 18.93
C ASN A 133 4.25 8.72 17.50
N TYR A 134 3.41 8.55 16.50
CA TYR A 134 3.89 8.32 15.12
C TYR A 134 4.76 9.47 14.61
N VAL A 135 4.28 10.71 14.74
CA VAL A 135 5.00 11.92 14.27
C VAL A 135 6.36 12.01 14.95
N ALA A 136 6.44 11.81 16.28
CA ALA A 136 7.70 11.82 17.03
C ALA A 136 8.68 10.75 16.51
N ARG A 137 8.18 9.53 16.27
CA ARG A 137 9.02 8.44 15.71
C ARG A 137 9.52 8.75 14.32
N GLN A 138 8.67 9.35 13.46
CA GLN A 138 9.08 9.73 12.09
C GLN A 138 10.09 10.86 12.11
N VAL A 139 9.90 11.90 12.92
CA VAL A 139 10.86 12.98 13.09
C VAL A 139 12.23 12.43 13.53
N ALA A 140 12.25 11.58 14.55
CA ALA A 140 13.49 10.98 15.04
C ALA A 140 14.17 10.09 13.98
N ARG A 141 13.39 9.26 13.27
CA ARG A 141 13.88 8.37 12.20
C ARG A 141 14.52 9.17 11.06
N TRP A 142 13.78 10.15 10.52
CA TRP A 142 14.22 10.91 9.36
C TRP A 142 15.38 11.86 9.70
N SER A 143 15.39 12.46 10.91
CA SER A 143 16.52 13.24 11.41
C SER A 143 17.80 12.40 11.48
N LYS A 144 17.69 11.18 12.02
CA LYS A 144 18.83 10.23 12.08
C LYS A 144 19.31 9.86 10.67
N GLN A 145 18.38 9.60 9.74
CA GLN A 145 18.74 9.23 8.36
C GLN A 145 19.40 10.40 7.62
N TYR A 146 18.86 11.61 7.78
CA TYR A 146 19.45 12.81 7.21
C TYR A 146 20.89 13.01 7.71
N ARG A 147 21.11 12.96 9.01
CA ARG A 147 22.46 13.08 9.60
C ARG A 147 23.44 12.02 9.09
N ALA A 148 22.96 10.80 8.85
CA ALA A 148 23.81 9.71 8.34
C ALA A 148 24.16 9.86 6.84
N SER A 149 23.40 10.65 6.09
CA SER A 149 23.58 10.89 4.65
C SER A 149 23.95 12.35 4.32
N GLU A 150 24.21 13.17 5.33
CA GLU A 150 24.53 14.59 5.16
C GLU A 150 25.86 14.76 4.38
N THR A 151 25.81 15.50 3.26
CA THR A 151 26.97 15.84 2.43
C THR A 151 27.38 17.29 2.63
N ASP A 152 26.42 18.15 2.92
CA ASP A 152 26.62 19.59 3.07
C ASP A 152 25.88 20.10 4.32
N ASN A 153 26.45 21.12 4.97
CA ASN A 153 25.80 21.75 6.11
C ASN A 153 24.67 22.69 5.62
N ILE A 154 23.42 22.25 5.77
CA ILE A 154 22.23 23.05 5.43
C ILE A 154 21.61 23.56 6.74
N GLU A 155 21.84 24.83 7.05
CA GLU A 155 21.39 25.48 8.29
C GLU A 155 19.86 25.35 8.50
N ALA A 156 19.06 25.51 7.43
CA ALA A 156 17.60 25.35 7.50
C ALA A 156 17.18 23.94 7.93
N MET A 157 17.91 22.90 7.49
CA MET A 157 17.65 21.52 7.92
C MET A 157 18.04 21.30 9.38
N ASN A 158 19.14 21.88 9.83
CA ASN A 158 19.56 21.80 11.22
C ASN A 158 18.52 22.44 12.15
N ASN A 159 18.06 23.64 11.80
CA ASN A 159 17.02 24.35 12.54
C ASN A 159 15.72 23.58 12.58
N LEU A 160 15.33 22.95 11.45
CA LEU A 160 14.11 22.13 11.37
C LEU A 160 14.20 20.88 12.25
N ILE A 161 15.34 20.19 12.26
CA ILE A 161 15.58 18.99 13.11
C ILE A 161 15.48 19.35 14.60
N GLU A 162 15.91 20.54 15.00
CA GLU A 162 15.79 21.01 16.38
C GLU A 162 14.37 21.48 16.74
N TRP A 163 13.67 22.09 15.79
CA TRP A 163 12.35 22.67 15.99
C TRP A 163 11.24 21.60 16.04
N LEU A 164 11.27 20.62 15.12
CA LEU A 164 10.20 19.63 14.98
C LEU A 164 9.89 18.84 16.27
N PRO A 165 10.88 18.35 17.05
CA PRO A 165 10.59 17.62 18.28
C PRO A 165 9.86 18.44 19.35
N GLN A 166 9.99 19.76 19.31
CA GLN A 166 9.36 20.71 20.24
C GLN A 166 7.98 21.18 19.77
N ASN A 167 7.59 20.85 18.55
CA ASN A 167 6.37 21.32 17.91
C ASN A 167 5.53 20.16 17.31
N ILE A 168 5.61 18.99 17.93
CA ILE A 168 4.79 17.82 17.56
C ILE A 168 3.36 18.10 18.03
N PRO A 169 2.34 17.92 17.16
CA PRO A 169 0.94 18.03 17.57
C PRO A 169 0.58 17.03 18.67
N ASP A 170 -0.27 17.44 19.60
CA ASP A 170 -0.80 16.57 20.65
C ASP A 170 -1.91 15.61 20.16
N ASP A 171 -2.13 15.54 18.85
CA ASP A 171 -3.12 14.68 18.23
C ASP A 171 -2.55 13.26 18.07
N ASP A 172 -3.23 12.28 18.62
CA ASP A 172 -2.83 10.87 18.64
C ASP A 172 -3.96 9.96 18.08
N GLU A 173 -4.74 10.49 17.14
CA GLU A 173 -5.69 9.64 16.40
C GLU A 173 -4.94 8.57 15.62
N THR A 174 -5.32 7.31 15.87
CA THR A 174 -4.71 6.16 15.20
C THR A 174 -5.67 5.60 14.16
N THR A 175 -5.25 5.58 12.89
CA THR A 175 -6.01 5.03 11.78
C THR A 175 -5.12 4.24 10.81
N ILE A 176 -5.73 3.51 9.88
CA ILE A 176 -4.99 2.85 8.81
C ILE A 176 -4.61 3.89 7.76
N VAL A 177 -3.32 4.06 7.52
CA VAL A 177 -2.78 4.98 6.51
C VAL A 177 -2.15 4.21 5.36
N HIS A 178 -2.51 4.57 4.13
CA HIS A 178 -1.98 3.89 2.94
C HIS A 178 -0.48 4.12 2.71
N GLY A 179 0.03 5.29 3.06
CA GLY A 179 1.46 5.65 2.92
C GLY A 179 1.93 6.00 1.51
N ASP A 180 1.23 5.57 0.44
CA ASP A 180 1.52 5.93 -0.96
C ASP A 180 0.22 6.01 -1.78
N TYR A 181 -0.70 6.91 -1.38
CA TYR A 181 -2.05 7.03 -1.92
C TYR A 181 -2.08 7.77 -3.26
N ARG A 182 -1.72 7.08 -4.34
CA ARG A 182 -1.64 7.60 -5.70
C ARG A 182 -2.57 6.82 -6.64
N LEU A 183 -2.89 7.40 -7.81
CA LEU A 183 -3.78 6.78 -8.80
C LEU A 183 -3.20 5.48 -9.38
N ASP A 184 -1.91 5.40 -9.55
CA ASP A 184 -1.21 4.21 -10.03
C ASP A 184 -1.17 3.05 -9.00
N ASN A 185 -1.65 3.30 -7.77
CA ASN A 185 -1.91 2.29 -6.76
C ASN A 185 -3.42 1.95 -6.65
N MET A 186 -4.22 2.29 -7.65
CA MET A 186 -5.67 2.05 -7.69
C MET A 186 -6.08 1.44 -9.01
N ILE A 187 -6.93 0.43 -8.95
CA ILE A 187 -7.59 -0.11 -10.13
C ILE A 187 -8.98 0.53 -10.19
N LEU A 188 -9.27 1.21 -11.29
CA LEU A 188 -10.53 1.92 -11.50
C LEU A 188 -11.36 1.23 -12.58
N LYS A 189 -12.69 1.27 -12.42
CA LYS A 189 -13.65 0.87 -13.43
C LYS A 189 -14.89 1.76 -13.33
N ASP A 190 -15.36 2.27 -14.45
CA ASP A 190 -16.52 3.20 -14.49
C ASP A 190 -16.35 4.36 -13.48
N ASN A 191 -15.17 4.98 -13.48
CA ASN A 191 -14.76 6.08 -12.59
C ASN A 191 -14.72 5.73 -11.08
N LYS A 192 -14.90 4.46 -10.69
CA LYS A 192 -14.90 4.00 -9.29
C LYS A 192 -13.62 3.21 -8.98
N VAL A 193 -13.14 3.36 -7.75
CA VAL A 193 -12.05 2.53 -7.24
C VAL A 193 -12.59 1.12 -6.96
N MET A 194 -12.05 0.13 -7.68
CA MET A 194 -12.38 -1.29 -7.53
C MET A 194 -11.41 -2.02 -6.61
N GLY A 195 -10.21 -1.47 -6.45
CA GLY A 195 -9.22 -2.04 -5.55
C GLY A 195 -8.02 -1.11 -5.33
N LEU A 196 -7.56 -1.11 -4.08
CA LEU A 196 -6.32 -0.47 -3.68
C LEU A 196 -5.19 -1.49 -3.72
N SER A 197 -4.04 -1.08 -4.24
CA SER A 197 -2.77 -1.77 -4.05
C SER A 197 -2.15 -1.31 -2.74
N LEU A 198 -2.00 -2.23 -1.79
CA LEU A 198 -1.60 -1.91 -0.41
C LEU A 198 -0.10 -2.12 -0.17
N ILE A 199 0.73 -1.81 -1.17
CA ILE A 199 2.19 -2.06 -1.16
C ILE A 199 2.91 -1.30 -0.03
N HIS A 200 2.37 -0.17 0.40
CA HIS A 200 3.00 0.76 1.32
C HIS A 200 2.11 1.13 2.52
N ILE A 201 1.27 0.20 3.00
CA ILE A 201 0.52 0.51 4.21
C ILE A 201 1.51 0.77 5.34
N SER A 202 1.56 2.04 5.72
CA SER A 202 2.24 2.48 6.91
C SER A 202 1.46 1.99 8.13
N GLU A 203 2.17 1.80 9.22
CA GLU A 203 1.59 1.47 10.51
C GLU A 203 0.45 2.43 10.85
N PRO A 204 -0.57 1.99 11.62
CA PRO A 204 -1.59 2.89 12.13
C PRO A 204 -0.93 4.08 12.83
N THR A 205 -1.28 5.26 12.41
CA THR A 205 -0.78 6.52 12.99
C THR A 205 -1.81 7.09 13.93
#